data_61685baaf069351f76280d8b3e0be758
#
_entry.id   61685baaf069351f76280d8b3e0be758
#
_cell.length_a   1.000
_cell.length_b   1.000
_cell.length_c   1.000
_cell.angle_alpha   90.00
_cell.angle_beta   90.00
_cell.angle_gamma   90.00
#
_symmetry.space_group_name_H-M   'P 1'
#
loop_
_entity.id
_entity.type
_entity.pdbx_description
1 polymer ?
#
loop_
_entity_poly.entity_id
_entity_poly.type
_entity_poly.pdbx_seq_one_letter_code
_entity_poly.pdbx_strand_id
1 'polypeptide(L)'
;MTAVYGHEAAADHQAPRKHLVGLPALWFGLFGAPAAWAAQLISNYALMGHFCYPRDTPLASPTFGGVRALSIVISAILLLVGVTALTVALHSWNAARYRRAAEHHEVAEVGEGRTRFMAMAGIVASGIFVYALVMAGIPLVTMPVCLF
;
A
#
# COMPACT_ATOMS: atom_id res chain seq x y z
N MET A 1 -17.25 3.70 65.69
CA MET A 1 -16.60 2.82 64.74
C MET A 1 -16.86 3.37 63.34
N THR A 2 -15.98 4.25 62.85
CA THR A 2 -16.11 4.91 61.57
C THR A 2 -15.09 4.24 60.61
N ALA A 3 -15.63 3.47 59.67
CA ALA A 3 -14.84 2.86 58.61
C ALA A 3 -14.39 3.98 57.65
N VAL A 4 -13.09 4.27 57.66
CA VAL A 4 -12.44 5.11 56.67
C VAL A 4 -12.30 4.26 55.37
N TYR A 5 -13.19 4.46 54.43
CA TYR A 5 -12.98 4.00 53.05
C TYR A 5 -11.91 4.92 52.45
N GLY A 6 -10.68 4.42 52.43
CA GLY A 6 -9.61 4.99 51.62
C GLY A 6 -10.03 4.95 50.16
N HIS A 7 -10.32 6.11 49.58
CA HIS A 7 -10.24 6.32 48.13
C HIS A 7 -8.75 6.17 47.76
N GLU A 8 -8.32 4.93 47.56
CA GLU A 8 -7.13 4.70 46.76
C GLU A 8 -7.44 5.26 45.40
N ALA A 9 -6.82 6.40 45.14
CA ALA A 9 -6.75 7.00 43.82
C ALA A 9 -6.45 5.87 42.84
N ALA A 10 -7.42 5.60 41.98
CA ALA A 10 -7.20 4.81 40.78
C ALA A 10 -6.06 5.53 40.07
N ALA A 11 -4.83 5.06 40.34
CA ALA A 11 -3.69 5.45 39.57
C ALA A 11 -4.10 5.20 38.13
N ASP A 12 -4.31 6.30 37.41
CA ASP A 12 -4.51 6.31 35.98
C ASP A 12 -3.32 5.58 35.36
N HIS A 13 -3.45 4.27 35.29
CA HIS A 13 -2.59 3.45 34.50
C HIS A 13 -2.92 3.84 33.05
N GLN A 14 -2.39 5.02 32.65
CA GLN A 14 -2.20 5.34 31.26
C GLN A 14 -1.39 4.17 30.69
N ALA A 15 -2.13 3.19 30.21
CA ALA A 15 -1.56 2.11 29.45
C ALA A 15 -0.58 2.76 28.47
N PRO A 16 0.73 2.43 28.51
CA PRO A 16 1.70 3.04 27.63
C PRO A 16 1.07 2.98 26.25
N ARG A 17 0.97 4.11 25.56
CA ARG A 17 0.43 4.19 24.20
C ARG A 17 1.28 3.25 23.37
N LYS A 18 0.93 1.98 23.43
CA LYS A 18 1.48 0.93 22.60
C LYS A 18 1.22 1.48 21.21
N HIS A 19 2.25 1.75 20.45
CA HIS A 19 2.16 2.19 19.07
C HIS A 19 1.40 1.10 18.31
N LEU A 20 0.08 1.18 18.41
CA LEU A 20 -0.83 0.39 17.63
C LEU A 20 -0.45 0.72 16.20
N VAL A 21 -0.12 -0.29 15.41
CA VAL A 21 -0.03 -0.11 13.97
C VAL A 21 -1.33 0.55 13.59
N GLY A 22 -1.28 1.82 13.21
CA GLY A 22 -2.46 2.64 13.03
C GLY A 22 -3.35 1.99 11.96
N LEU A 23 -4.65 1.99 12.19
CA LEU A 23 -5.61 1.51 11.19
C LEU A 23 -5.30 2.04 9.76
N PRO A 24 -4.91 3.33 9.57
CA PRO A 24 -4.52 3.84 8.26
C PRO A 24 -3.31 3.11 7.65
N ALA A 25 -2.32 2.70 8.44
CA ALA A 25 -1.16 1.96 7.93
C ALA A 25 -1.55 0.57 7.42
N LEU A 26 -2.49 -0.11 8.10
CA LEU A 26 -3.02 -1.40 7.64
C LEU A 26 -3.79 -1.26 6.33
N TRP A 27 -4.64 -0.23 6.21
CA TRP A 27 -5.38 0.06 4.98
C TRP A 27 -4.45 0.43 3.83
N PHE A 28 -3.44 1.26 4.09
CA PHE A 28 -2.44 1.61 3.08
C PHE A 28 -1.62 0.39 2.65
N GLY A 29 -1.20 -0.47 3.58
CA GLY A 29 -0.51 -1.72 3.28
C GLY A 29 -1.35 -2.69 2.46
N LEU A 30 -2.69 -2.67 2.59
CA LEU A 30 -3.59 -3.57 1.86
C LEU A 30 -3.97 -3.01 0.48
N PHE A 31 -4.31 -1.72 0.39
CA PHE A 31 -4.88 -1.10 -0.81
C PHE A 31 -3.91 -0.22 -1.59
N GLY A 32 -2.78 0.19 -1.01
CA GLY A 32 -1.86 1.13 -1.65
C GLY A 32 -1.27 0.61 -2.97
N ALA A 33 -0.80 -0.64 -3.00
CA ALA A 33 -0.25 -1.24 -4.21
C ALA A 33 -1.32 -1.55 -5.28
N PRO A 34 -2.50 -2.12 -4.95
CA PRO A 34 -3.61 -2.26 -5.90
C PRO A 34 -4.07 -0.94 -6.51
N ALA A 35 -4.20 0.10 -5.68
CA ALA A 35 -4.59 1.44 -6.15
C ALA A 35 -3.53 2.06 -7.07
N ALA A 36 -2.26 1.91 -6.74
CA ALA A 36 -1.15 2.37 -7.58
C ALA A 36 -1.14 1.66 -8.94
N TRP A 37 -1.37 0.35 -8.96
CA TRP A 37 -1.48 -0.42 -10.20
C TRP A 37 -2.66 0.03 -11.07
N ALA A 38 -3.84 0.20 -10.48
CA ALA A 38 -5.01 0.70 -11.19
C ALA A 38 -4.77 2.12 -11.75
N ALA A 39 -4.17 3.00 -10.96
CA ALA A 39 -3.79 4.34 -11.39
C ALA A 39 -2.78 4.32 -12.56
N GLN A 40 -1.80 3.41 -12.53
CA GLN A 40 -0.83 3.23 -13.63
C GLN A 40 -1.53 2.82 -14.93
N LEU A 41 -2.44 1.84 -14.87
CA LEU A 41 -3.18 1.40 -16.04
C LEU A 41 -4.03 2.53 -16.63
N ILE A 42 -4.82 3.20 -15.78
CA ILE A 42 -5.72 4.30 -16.20
C ILE A 42 -4.89 5.45 -16.80
N SER A 43 -3.82 5.86 -16.15
CA SER A 43 -2.97 6.96 -16.63
C SER A 43 -2.31 6.64 -17.97
N ASN A 44 -1.73 5.44 -18.09
CA ASN A 44 -1.09 5.04 -19.35
C ASN A 44 -2.12 4.89 -20.49
N TYR A 45 -3.27 4.28 -20.20
CA TYR A 45 -4.35 4.16 -21.20
C TYR A 45 -4.86 5.53 -21.64
N ALA A 46 -5.08 6.46 -20.72
CA ALA A 46 -5.53 7.80 -21.04
C ALA A 46 -4.50 8.58 -21.87
N LEU A 47 -3.20 8.49 -21.49
CA LEU A 47 -2.12 9.13 -22.25
C LEU A 47 -2.02 8.57 -23.67
N MET A 48 -2.03 7.24 -23.82
CA MET A 48 -1.96 6.59 -25.14
C MET A 48 -3.19 6.94 -25.99
N GLY A 49 -4.39 6.84 -25.43
CA GLY A 49 -5.63 7.21 -26.11
C GLY A 49 -5.62 8.66 -26.59
N HIS A 50 -5.20 9.58 -25.74
CA HIS A 50 -5.21 11.00 -26.09
C HIS A 50 -4.16 11.41 -27.13
N PHE A 51 -2.95 10.87 -27.07
CA PHE A 51 -1.83 11.30 -27.90
C PHE A 51 -1.56 10.42 -29.12
N CYS A 52 -2.03 9.16 -29.13
CA CYS A 52 -1.89 8.26 -30.27
C CYS A 52 -3.15 8.15 -31.13
N TYR A 53 -4.33 8.50 -30.59
CA TYR A 53 -5.62 8.40 -31.30
C TYR A 53 -6.41 9.71 -31.28
N PRO A 54 -5.84 10.85 -31.70
CA PRO A 54 -6.62 12.07 -31.80
C PRO A 54 -7.69 11.88 -32.89
N ARG A 55 -8.95 12.17 -32.56
CA ARG A 55 -10.09 12.07 -33.49
C ARG A 55 -10.31 10.67 -34.07
N ASP A 56 -10.10 9.62 -33.23
CA ASP A 56 -10.30 8.20 -33.60
C ASP A 56 -9.44 7.69 -34.78
N THR A 57 -8.40 8.41 -35.15
CA THR A 57 -7.44 7.99 -36.18
C THR A 57 -6.10 7.61 -35.54
N PRO A 58 -5.60 6.37 -35.77
CA PRO A 58 -4.32 5.96 -35.24
C PRO A 58 -3.17 6.73 -35.91
N LEU A 59 -2.24 7.22 -35.11
CA LEU A 59 -1.03 7.89 -35.57
C LEU A 59 0.18 6.95 -35.45
N ALA A 60 1.10 7.01 -36.40
CA ALA A 60 2.36 6.27 -36.33
C ALA A 60 3.34 6.86 -35.27
N SER A 61 3.13 8.11 -34.86
CA SER A 61 3.89 8.78 -33.81
C SER A 61 2.96 9.65 -32.94
N PRO A 62 3.27 9.79 -31.65
CA PRO A 62 2.42 10.59 -30.75
C PRO A 62 2.47 12.06 -31.15
N THR A 63 1.37 12.77 -30.95
CA THR A 63 1.28 14.23 -31.16
C THR A 63 2.18 15.02 -30.24
N PHE A 64 2.57 14.44 -29.11
CA PHE A 64 3.53 15.02 -28.14
C PHE A 64 4.72 14.09 -27.94
N GLY A 65 5.91 14.50 -28.33
CA GLY A 65 7.13 13.68 -28.26
C GLY A 65 7.56 13.29 -26.83
N GLY A 66 7.04 13.94 -25.80
CA GLY A 66 7.32 13.66 -24.39
C GLY A 66 6.43 12.59 -23.74
N VAL A 67 5.43 12.03 -24.42
CA VAL A 67 4.47 11.07 -23.85
C VAL A 67 5.16 9.88 -23.21
N ARG A 68 6.18 9.32 -23.87
CA ARG A 68 6.96 8.19 -23.35
C ARG A 68 7.62 8.53 -22.01
N ALA A 69 8.32 9.66 -21.94
CA ALA A 69 8.98 10.10 -20.72
C ALA A 69 7.98 10.34 -19.60
N LEU A 70 6.85 10.98 -19.90
CA LEU A 70 5.76 11.22 -18.95
C LEU A 70 5.19 9.89 -18.41
N SER A 71 4.91 8.92 -19.27
CA SER A 71 4.41 7.60 -18.87
C SER A 71 5.41 6.86 -17.97
N ILE A 72 6.72 6.92 -18.30
CA ILE A 72 7.77 6.31 -17.48
C ILE A 72 7.84 6.98 -16.09
N VAL A 73 7.81 8.31 -16.02
CA VAL A 73 7.86 9.03 -14.76
C VAL A 73 6.66 8.71 -13.88
N ILE A 74 5.44 8.73 -14.43
CA ILE A 74 4.22 8.35 -13.70
C ILE A 74 4.34 6.91 -13.19
N SER A 75 4.76 5.97 -14.04
CA SER A 75 4.91 4.56 -13.66
C SER A 75 5.97 4.37 -12.56
N ALA A 76 7.07 5.11 -12.61
CA ALA A 76 8.11 5.07 -11.57
C ALA A 76 7.59 5.59 -10.22
N ILE A 77 6.83 6.69 -10.21
CA ILE A 77 6.21 7.24 -8.99
C ILE A 77 5.23 6.21 -8.40
N LEU A 78 4.36 5.63 -9.23
CA LEU A 78 3.37 4.65 -8.77
C LEU A 78 4.02 3.34 -8.30
N LEU A 79 5.13 2.92 -8.91
CA LEU A 79 5.93 1.81 -8.42
C LEU A 79 6.50 2.11 -7.02
N LEU A 80 7.01 3.32 -6.78
CA LEU A 80 7.48 3.74 -5.46
C LEU A 80 6.34 3.69 -4.42
N VAL A 81 5.13 4.14 -4.78
CA VAL A 81 3.95 4.01 -3.91
C VAL A 81 3.64 2.55 -3.61
N GLY A 82 3.68 1.67 -4.59
CA GLY A 82 3.46 0.23 -4.41
C GLY A 82 4.51 -0.41 -3.48
N VAL A 83 5.79 -0.07 -3.67
CA VAL A 83 6.89 -0.56 -2.82
C VAL A 83 6.76 -0.03 -1.39
N THR A 84 6.37 1.24 -1.19
CA THR A 84 6.13 1.78 0.15
C THR A 84 4.94 1.09 0.84
N ALA A 85 3.87 0.76 0.12
CA ALA A 85 2.76 -0.02 0.66
C ALA A 85 3.21 -1.41 1.12
N LEU A 86 4.03 -2.11 0.32
CA LEU A 86 4.61 -3.40 0.68
C LEU A 86 5.50 -3.30 1.92
N THR A 87 6.37 -2.28 2.02
CA THR A 87 7.23 -2.09 3.19
C THR A 87 6.43 -1.80 4.46
N VAL A 88 5.35 -1.01 4.36
CA VAL A 88 4.43 -0.77 5.48
C VAL A 88 3.72 -2.06 5.91
N ALA A 89 3.28 -2.89 4.97
CA ALA A 89 2.66 -4.18 5.27
C ALA A 89 3.66 -5.14 5.98
N LEU A 90 4.90 -5.21 5.51
CA LEU A 90 5.97 -6.02 6.12
C LEU A 90 6.32 -5.52 7.53
N HIS A 91 6.40 -4.20 7.72
CA HIS A 91 6.66 -3.60 9.03
C HIS A 91 5.54 -3.91 10.02
N SER A 92 4.30 -3.79 9.58
CA SER A 92 3.11 -4.11 10.38
C SER A 92 3.08 -5.59 10.79
N TRP A 93 3.46 -6.48 9.89
CA TRP A 93 3.59 -7.91 10.18
C TRP A 93 4.68 -8.20 11.20
N ASN A 94 5.87 -7.62 11.04
CA ASN A 94 6.97 -7.81 11.97
C ASN A 94 6.60 -7.29 13.36
N ALA A 95 5.98 -6.11 13.47
CA ALA A 95 5.50 -5.57 14.72
C ALA A 95 4.49 -6.50 15.43
N ALA A 96 3.60 -7.15 14.67
CA ALA A 96 2.66 -8.14 15.20
C ALA A 96 3.36 -9.42 15.68
N ARG A 97 4.45 -9.84 15.03
CA ARG A 97 5.24 -11.01 15.46
C ARG A 97 6.01 -10.77 16.75
N TYR A 98 6.66 -9.61 16.89
CA TYR A 98 7.45 -9.28 18.08
C TYR A 98 6.58 -9.20 19.33
N ARG A 99 5.34 -8.76 19.24
CA ARG A 99 4.40 -8.72 20.37
C ARG A 99 4.12 -10.10 20.93
N ARG A 100 3.90 -11.12 20.08
CA ARG A 100 3.71 -12.49 20.55
C ARG A 100 4.90 -13.06 21.30
N ALA A 101 6.12 -12.74 20.90
CA ALA A 101 7.31 -13.20 21.61
C ALA A 101 7.43 -12.58 23.01
N ALA A 102 6.87 -11.41 23.23
CA ALA A 102 6.88 -10.70 24.53
C ALA A 102 5.72 -11.09 25.46
N GLU A 103 4.59 -11.58 24.93
CA GLU A 103 3.33 -11.82 25.66
C GLU A 103 3.06 -13.31 25.96
N HIS A 104 4.10 -14.09 26.23
CA HIS A 104 3.94 -15.54 26.51
C HIS A 104 3.10 -15.88 27.77
N HIS A 105 2.47 -14.90 28.44
CA HIS A 105 1.74 -15.13 29.69
C HIS A 105 0.34 -14.49 29.80
N GLU A 106 -0.20 -13.85 28.79
CA GLU A 106 -1.58 -13.32 28.89
C GLU A 106 -2.46 -13.78 27.73
N VAL A 107 -3.70 -14.07 28.10
CA VAL A 107 -4.79 -14.59 27.24
C VAL A 107 -4.88 -13.76 25.96
N ALA A 108 -4.81 -14.43 24.81
CA ALA A 108 -4.93 -13.81 23.48
C ALA A 108 -6.23 -13.00 23.37
N GLU A 109 -6.13 -11.68 23.38
CA GLU A 109 -7.27 -10.80 23.13
C GLU A 109 -7.82 -11.01 21.71
N VAL A 110 -9.16 -11.08 21.62
CA VAL A 110 -9.93 -11.40 20.40
C VAL A 110 -9.62 -10.51 19.18
N GLY A 111 -8.86 -9.42 19.34
CA GLY A 111 -8.45 -8.48 18.27
C GLY A 111 -7.17 -8.83 17.50
N GLU A 112 -6.29 -9.67 18.06
CA GLU A 112 -4.96 -9.94 17.47
C GLU A 112 -5.01 -10.75 16.16
N GLY A 113 -5.94 -11.69 16.05
CA GLY A 113 -6.12 -12.51 14.85
C GLY A 113 -6.46 -11.69 13.61
N ARG A 114 -7.29 -10.66 13.77
CA ARG A 114 -7.72 -9.76 12.70
C ARG A 114 -6.58 -8.92 12.14
N THR A 115 -5.78 -8.31 13.02
CA THR A 115 -4.63 -7.47 12.62
C THR A 115 -3.58 -8.29 11.88
N ARG A 116 -3.32 -9.50 12.35
CA ARG A 116 -2.38 -10.42 11.71
C ARG A 116 -2.86 -10.88 10.34
N PHE A 117 -4.13 -11.25 10.22
CA PHE A 117 -4.71 -11.62 8.94
C PHE A 117 -4.63 -10.47 7.92
N MET A 118 -4.99 -9.24 8.33
CA MET A 118 -4.89 -8.07 7.47
C MET A 118 -3.45 -7.75 7.04
N ALA A 119 -2.49 -7.88 7.96
CA ALA A 119 -1.09 -7.66 7.63
C ALA A 119 -0.57 -8.72 6.63
N MET A 120 -0.92 -10.00 6.80
CA MET A 120 -0.55 -11.05 5.87
C MET A 120 -1.20 -10.87 4.50
N ALA A 121 -2.50 -10.58 4.47
CA ALA A 121 -3.22 -10.28 3.24
C ALA A 121 -2.61 -9.06 2.52
N GLY A 122 -2.22 -8.02 3.27
CA GLY A 122 -1.53 -6.85 2.75
C GLY A 122 -0.18 -7.18 2.09
N ILE A 123 0.62 -8.06 2.68
CA ILE A 123 1.90 -8.49 2.09
C ILE A 123 1.67 -9.23 0.76
N VAL A 124 0.75 -10.19 0.75
CA VAL A 124 0.46 -10.99 -0.45
C VAL A 124 -0.11 -10.10 -1.55
N ALA A 125 -1.11 -9.27 -1.25
CA ALA A 125 -1.70 -8.34 -2.19
C ALA A 125 -0.65 -7.36 -2.73
N SER A 126 0.07 -6.66 -1.85
CA SER A 126 1.09 -5.70 -2.27
C SER A 126 2.21 -6.34 -3.08
N GLY A 127 2.64 -7.56 -2.74
CA GLY A 127 3.65 -8.29 -3.50
C GLY A 127 3.22 -8.59 -4.93
N ILE A 128 1.99 -9.10 -5.11
CA ILE A 128 1.40 -9.39 -6.43
C ILE A 128 1.27 -8.11 -7.26
N PHE A 129 0.77 -7.01 -6.67
CA PHE A 129 0.55 -5.77 -7.40
C PHE A 129 1.84 -5.00 -7.67
N VAL A 130 2.87 -5.08 -6.83
CA VAL A 130 4.21 -4.56 -7.14
C VAL A 130 4.82 -5.32 -8.32
N TYR A 131 4.68 -6.64 -8.36
CA TYR A 131 5.08 -7.41 -9.53
C TYR A 131 4.31 -6.98 -10.79
N ALA A 132 3.00 -6.79 -10.70
CA ALA A 132 2.17 -6.32 -11.81
C ALA A 132 2.56 -4.90 -12.29
N LEU A 133 2.91 -3.98 -11.36
CA LEU A 133 3.44 -2.64 -11.69
C LEU A 133 4.73 -2.72 -12.52
N VAL A 134 5.65 -3.60 -12.13
CA VAL A 134 6.91 -3.82 -12.87
C VAL A 134 6.61 -4.38 -14.26
N MET A 135 5.77 -5.41 -14.36
CA MET A 135 5.41 -6.03 -15.64
C MET A 135 4.71 -5.05 -16.58
N ALA A 136 3.82 -4.19 -16.07
CA ALA A 136 3.16 -3.14 -16.84
C ALA A 136 4.12 -2.01 -17.27
N GLY A 137 5.24 -1.82 -16.56
CA GLY A 137 6.27 -0.84 -16.91
C GLY A 137 7.20 -1.28 -18.04
N ILE A 138 7.43 -2.58 -18.24
CA ILE A 138 8.37 -3.11 -19.24
C ILE A 138 8.02 -2.66 -20.66
N PRO A 139 6.77 -2.76 -21.13
CA PRO A 139 6.41 -2.33 -22.49
C PRO A 139 6.68 -0.84 -22.76
N LEU A 140 6.56 0.01 -21.75
CA LEU A 140 6.83 1.45 -21.91
C LEU A 140 8.28 1.76 -22.29
N VAL A 141 9.19 0.87 -21.92
CA VAL A 141 10.64 1.02 -22.23
C VAL A 141 10.99 0.30 -23.52
N THR A 142 10.40 -0.85 -23.79
CA THR A 142 10.78 -1.75 -24.88
C THR A 142 10.02 -1.53 -26.19
N MET A 143 8.76 -1.06 -26.10
CA MET A 143 7.89 -0.92 -27.29
C MET A 143 7.77 0.54 -27.73
N PRO A 144 7.59 0.80 -29.04
CA PRO A 144 7.23 2.13 -29.53
C PRO A 144 5.84 2.53 -29.06
N VAL A 145 5.64 3.82 -28.77
CA VAL A 145 4.48 4.35 -28.03
C VAL A 145 3.15 4.21 -28.76
N CYS A 146 3.13 4.28 -30.11
CA CYS A 146 1.89 4.31 -30.93
C CYS A 146 1.86 3.17 -31.96
N LEU A 147 2.59 2.08 -31.77
CA LEU A 147 2.54 0.92 -32.66
C LEU A 147 1.53 -0.10 -32.11
N PHE A 148 0.31 0.00 -32.60
CA PHE A 148 -0.69 -1.06 -32.58
C PHE A 148 -1.33 -1.21 -33.96
#